data_8f1866349fb1ade9e9ac6f639f44c621
#
_entry.id   8f1866349fb1ade9e9ac6f639f44c621
#
_cell.length_a   1.000
_cell.length_b   1.000
_cell.length_c   1.000
_cell.angle_alpha   90.00
_cell.angle_beta   90.00
_cell.angle_gamma   90.00
#
_symmetry.space_group_name_H-M   'P 1'
#
loop_
_entity.id
_entity.type
_entity.pdbx_description
1 polymer ?
#
loop_
_entity_poly.entity_id
_entity_poly.type
_entity_poly.pdbx_seq_one_letter_code
_entity_poly.pdbx_strand_id
1 'polypeptide(L)'
;AFVGCIQLGAWTPFTLLVFKSEFSYLHPAMYNFLFWSHLAMVVQAFVIHRYSDLRIRASALAVGWYLLNDVVDYFVPVVGTAHHTRLPAEPVVDGAVRHVAPAHEYAAAGAVVLTVVATFLVVATRAEKLRAELDATGEGSA
;
A
#
# COMPACT_ATOMS: atom_id res chain seq x y z
N ALA A 1 -8.74 -0.38 -7.56
CA ALA A 1 -8.17 0.97 -7.36
C ALA A 1 -8.07 1.35 -5.88
N PHE A 2 -9.15 1.28 -5.05
CA PHE A 2 -9.16 1.76 -3.66
C PHE A 2 -8.00 1.20 -2.81
N VAL A 3 -7.88 -0.13 -2.70
CA VAL A 3 -6.81 -0.80 -1.94
C VAL A 3 -5.43 -0.38 -2.45
N GLY A 4 -5.23 -0.41 -3.79
CA GLY A 4 -3.94 -0.05 -4.38
C GLY A 4 -3.55 1.41 -4.18
N CYS A 5 -4.52 2.34 -4.23
CA CYS A 5 -4.25 3.74 -3.94
C CYS A 5 -3.79 3.95 -2.49
N ILE A 6 -4.33 3.19 -1.52
CA ILE A 6 -3.87 3.27 -0.13
C ILE A 6 -2.50 2.63 0.00
N GLN A 7 -2.32 1.40 -0.45
CA GLN A 7 -1.09 0.64 -0.24
C GLN A 7 0.10 1.25 -0.99
N LEU A 8 0.02 1.40 -2.31
CA LEU A 8 1.10 1.98 -3.11
C LEU A 8 1.29 3.47 -2.82
N GLY A 9 0.17 4.18 -2.62
CA GLY A 9 0.20 5.60 -2.28
C GLY A 9 0.86 5.89 -0.93
N ALA A 10 0.74 5.01 0.05
CA ALA A 10 1.38 5.19 1.36
C ALA A 10 2.79 4.58 1.42
N TRP A 11 3.08 3.55 0.62
CA TRP A 11 4.38 2.87 0.60
C TRP A 11 5.53 3.83 0.25
N THR A 12 5.41 4.62 -0.81
CA THR A 12 6.46 5.56 -1.21
C THR A 12 6.73 6.64 -0.16
N PRO A 13 5.74 7.37 0.40
CA PRO A 13 5.96 8.27 1.53
C PRO A 13 6.57 7.58 2.75
N PHE A 14 6.14 6.36 3.07
CA PHE A 14 6.71 5.58 4.17
C PHE A 14 8.21 5.35 3.96
N THR A 15 8.61 4.82 2.81
CA THR A 15 10.03 4.55 2.51
C THR A 15 10.86 5.82 2.47
N LEU A 16 10.35 6.90 1.88
CA LEU A 16 11.02 8.20 1.84
C LEU A 16 11.24 8.80 3.23
N LEU A 17 10.35 8.55 4.19
CA LEU A 17 10.49 9.03 5.56
C LEU A 17 11.43 8.15 6.38
N VAL A 18 11.25 6.83 6.33
CA VAL A 18 12.04 5.87 7.11
C VAL A 18 13.51 5.88 6.69
N PHE A 19 13.76 5.97 5.38
CA PHE A 19 15.12 5.95 4.82
C PHE A 19 15.56 7.33 4.32
N LYS A 20 15.10 8.40 4.94
CA LYS A 20 15.31 9.78 4.48
C LYS A 20 16.77 10.13 4.22
N SER A 21 17.68 9.71 5.10
CA SER A 21 19.12 9.92 4.95
C SER A 21 19.69 9.32 3.66
N GLU A 22 19.20 8.13 3.32
CA GLU A 22 19.65 7.38 2.15
C GLU A 22 19.15 7.95 0.82
N PHE A 23 18.08 8.75 0.87
CA PHE A 23 17.54 9.48 -0.28
C PHE A 23 18.19 10.87 -0.49
N SER A 24 19.30 11.19 0.21
CA SER A 24 19.98 12.47 0.12
C SER A 24 20.53 12.80 -1.28
N TYR A 25 20.71 11.80 -2.15
CA TYR A 25 21.10 11.97 -3.54
C TYR A 25 19.99 12.54 -4.43
N LEU A 26 18.74 12.49 -4.00
CA LEU A 26 17.61 13.03 -4.76
C LEU A 26 17.61 14.56 -4.68
N HIS A 27 17.39 15.20 -5.82
CA HIS A 27 17.10 16.62 -5.83
C HIS A 27 15.83 16.91 -5.01
N PRO A 28 15.79 17.96 -4.16
CA PRO A 28 14.65 18.25 -3.29
C PRO A 28 13.30 18.32 -4.00
N ALA A 29 13.26 18.86 -5.24
CA ALA A 29 12.03 18.88 -6.02
C ALA A 29 11.54 17.48 -6.37
N MET A 30 12.43 16.54 -6.72
CA MET A 30 12.07 15.15 -7.01
C MET A 30 11.60 14.42 -5.76
N TYR A 31 12.28 14.60 -4.62
CA TYR A 31 11.87 14.04 -3.34
C TYR A 31 10.44 14.47 -2.97
N ASN A 32 10.16 15.79 -3.05
CA ASN A 32 8.85 16.33 -2.75
C ASN A 32 7.79 15.85 -3.76
N PHE A 33 8.13 15.79 -5.05
CA PHE A 33 7.22 15.27 -6.07
C PHE A 33 6.82 13.82 -5.78
N LEU A 34 7.77 12.94 -5.50
CA LEU A 34 7.50 11.55 -5.16
C LEU A 34 6.64 11.44 -3.89
N PHE A 35 6.98 12.20 -2.87
CA PHE A 35 6.24 12.19 -1.60
C PHE A 35 4.78 12.63 -1.79
N TRP A 36 4.56 13.80 -2.36
CA TRP A 36 3.23 14.39 -2.46
C TRP A 36 2.36 13.72 -3.52
N SER A 37 2.92 13.29 -4.65
CA SER A 37 2.16 12.59 -5.69
C SER A 37 1.62 11.25 -5.19
N HIS A 38 2.39 10.50 -4.42
CA HIS A 38 1.93 9.25 -3.84
C HIS A 38 0.95 9.47 -2.67
N LEU A 39 1.19 10.47 -1.83
CA LEU A 39 0.22 10.83 -0.81
C LEU A 39 -1.12 11.28 -1.42
N ALA A 40 -1.10 11.95 -2.58
CA ALA A 40 -2.30 12.29 -3.33
C ALA A 40 -3.08 11.04 -3.80
N MET A 41 -2.40 9.92 -4.08
CA MET A 41 -3.08 8.63 -4.36
C MET A 41 -3.89 8.15 -3.14
N VAL A 42 -3.36 8.30 -1.93
CA VAL A 42 -4.11 7.98 -0.71
C VAL A 42 -5.36 8.84 -0.61
N VAL A 43 -5.24 10.15 -0.84
CA VAL A 43 -6.40 11.07 -0.89
C VAL A 43 -7.38 10.65 -1.96
N GLN A 44 -6.89 10.25 -3.15
CA GLN A 44 -7.73 9.76 -4.26
C GLN A 44 -8.56 8.53 -3.84
N ALA A 45 -8.06 7.64 -2.99
CA ALA A 45 -8.85 6.51 -2.49
C ALA A 45 -10.13 7.00 -1.79
N PHE A 46 -10.04 8.06 -0.97
CA PHE A 46 -11.19 8.66 -0.30
C PHE A 46 -12.14 9.42 -1.24
N VAL A 47 -11.70 9.81 -2.42
CA VAL A 47 -12.59 10.34 -3.48
C VAL A 47 -13.27 9.18 -4.21
N ILE A 48 -12.51 8.16 -4.60
CA ILE A 48 -13.02 7.00 -5.35
C ILE A 48 -14.10 6.24 -4.56
N HIS A 49 -13.97 6.13 -3.23
CA HIS A 49 -14.93 5.37 -2.43
C HIS A 49 -16.37 5.88 -2.57
N ARG A 50 -16.56 7.15 -2.84
CA ARG A 50 -17.89 7.76 -3.03
C ARG A 50 -18.61 7.22 -4.28
N TYR A 51 -17.84 6.87 -5.32
CA TYR A 51 -18.31 6.44 -6.62
C TYR A 51 -18.20 4.93 -6.87
N SER A 52 -17.67 4.19 -5.89
CA SER A 52 -17.40 2.75 -6.00
C SER A 52 -18.28 1.96 -5.04
N ASP A 53 -18.91 0.89 -5.51
CA ASP A 53 -19.73 -0.01 -4.66
C ASP A 53 -18.89 -0.83 -3.67
N LEU A 54 -17.58 -0.92 -3.89
CA LEU A 54 -16.65 -1.75 -3.10
C LEU A 54 -17.20 -3.17 -2.88
N ARG A 55 -17.62 -3.82 -3.97
CA ARG A 55 -18.19 -5.18 -3.93
C ARG A 55 -17.24 -6.13 -3.22
N ILE A 56 -17.76 -6.93 -2.28
CA ILE A 56 -16.96 -7.80 -1.41
C ILE A 56 -15.98 -8.71 -2.20
N ARG A 57 -16.44 -9.29 -3.32
CA ARG A 57 -15.60 -10.15 -4.17
C ARG A 57 -14.43 -9.39 -4.81
N ALA A 58 -14.69 -8.18 -5.32
CA ALA A 58 -13.67 -7.35 -5.93
C ALA A 58 -12.67 -6.82 -4.87
N SER A 59 -13.16 -6.49 -3.69
CA SER A 59 -12.32 -6.08 -2.56
C SER A 59 -11.45 -7.23 -2.07
N ALA A 60 -12.02 -8.43 -1.90
CA ALA A 60 -11.27 -9.62 -1.51
C ALA A 60 -10.19 -10.00 -2.53
N LEU A 61 -10.50 -9.92 -3.84
CA LEU A 61 -9.51 -10.16 -4.89
C LEU A 61 -8.38 -9.14 -4.84
N ALA A 62 -8.70 -7.85 -4.65
CA ALA A 62 -7.69 -6.80 -4.56
C ALA A 62 -6.79 -6.99 -3.33
N VAL A 63 -7.38 -7.25 -2.15
CA VAL A 63 -6.62 -7.54 -0.93
C VAL A 63 -5.76 -8.78 -1.10
N GLY A 64 -6.31 -9.87 -1.63
CA GLY A 64 -5.57 -11.10 -1.91
C GLY A 64 -4.39 -10.89 -2.87
N TRP A 65 -4.57 -10.06 -3.89
CA TRP A 65 -3.50 -9.70 -4.83
C TRP A 65 -2.35 -8.97 -4.12
N TYR A 66 -2.64 -7.94 -3.34
CA TYR A 66 -1.60 -7.18 -2.64
C TYR A 66 -0.93 -7.99 -1.53
N LEU A 67 -1.70 -8.82 -0.80
CA LEU A 67 -1.14 -9.76 0.17
C LEU A 67 -0.19 -10.76 -0.50
N LEU A 68 -0.58 -11.33 -1.65
CA LEU A 68 0.29 -12.21 -2.43
C LEU A 68 1.56 -11.49 -2.90
N ASN A 69 1.41 -10.25 -3.36
CA ASN A 69 2.55 -9.42 -3.75
C ASN A 69 3.52 -9.21 -2.59
N ASP A 70 3.02 -8.83 -1.41
CA ASP A 70 3.86 -8.66 -0.22
C ASP A 70 4.59 -9.96 0.16
N VAL A 71 3.88 -11.10 0.10
CA VAL A 71 4.48 -12.42 0.39
C VAL A 71 5.61 -12.74 -0.58
N VAL A 72 5.39 -12.53 -1.88
CA VAL A 72 6.40 -12.80 -2.91
C VAL A 72 7.57 -11.81 -2.82
N ASP A 73 7.28 -10.54 -2.59
CA ASP A 73 8.31 -9.50 -2.57
C ASP A 73 9.23 -9.62 -1.36
N TYR A 74 8.69 -9.99 -0.19
CA TYR A 74 9.45 -9.92 1.06
C TYR A 74 9.77 -11.26 1.71
N PHE A 75 8.96 -12.30 1.51
CA PHE A 75 9.05 -13.53 2.31
C PHE A 75 9.38 -14.78 1.50
N VAL A 76 9.12 -14.79 0.20
CA VAL A 76 9.35 -15.97 -0.64
C VAL A 76 10.39 -15.66 -1.72
N PRO A 77 11.63 -16.16 -1.57
CA PRO A 77 12.68 -15.96 -2.57
C PRO A 77 12.40 -16.85 -3.81
N VAL A 78 11.59 -16.36 -4.75
CA VAL A 78 11.21 -17.13 -5.95
C VAL A 78 12.41 -17.42 -6.86
N VAL A 79 13.38 -16.51 -6.95
CA VAL A 79 14.61 -16.65 -7.75
C VAL A 79 15.85 -16.42 -6.86
N GLY A 80 15.85 -17.02 -5.67
CA GLY A 80 16.99 -17.00 -4.75
C GLY A 80 17.17 -15.76 -3.89
N THR A 81 16.36 -14.70 -4.08
CA THR A 81 16.39 -13.46 -3.29
C THR A 81 14.98 -12.87 -3.18
N ALA A 82 14.77 -11.91 -2.28
CA ALA A 82 13.57 -11.11 -2.22
C ALA A 82 13.38 -10.27 -3.50
N HIS A 83 12.14 -9.90 -3.82
CA HIS A 83 11.81 -9.27 -5.09
C HIS A 83 11.36 -7.81 -4.99
N HIS A 84 11.27 -7.27 -3.77
CA HIS A 84 10.85 -5.88 -3.61
C HIS A 84 11.83 -4.90 -4.28
N THR A 85 11.33 -3.73 -4.63
CA THR A 85 12.14 -2.65 -5.20
C THR A 85 13.31 -2.33 -4.26
N ARG A 86 14.52 -2.25 -4.81
CA ARG A 86 15.71 -1.89 -4.06
C ARG A 86 15.51 -0.61 -3.26
N LEU A 87 15.84 -0.68 -1.98
CA LEU A 87 15.95 0.49 -1.13
C LEU A 87 17.38 1.05 -1.18
N PRO A 88 17.58 2.38 -1.12
CA PRO A 88 18.92 2.95 -1.12
C PRO A 88 19.81 2.47 0.03
N ALA A 89 19.20 2.09 1.17
CA ALA A 89 19.88 1.54 2.33
C ALA A 89 20.40 0.09 2.12
N GLU A 90 20.02 -0.57 1.04
CA GLU A 90 20.43 -1.95 0.75
C GLU A 90 21.71 -1.97 -0.08
N PRO A 91 22.72 -2.76 0.33
CA PRO A 91 24.00 -2.82 -0.36
C PRO A 91 23.87 -3.54 -1.71
N VAL A 92 24.75 -3.14 -2.65
CA VAL A 92 24.97 -3.87 -3.89
C VAL A 92 26.30 -4.58 -3.79
N VAL A 93 26.30 -5.90 -3.92
CA VAL A 93 27.50 -6.74 -3.88
C VAL A 93 27.56 -7.56 -5.16
N ASP A 94 28.68 -7.49 -5.87
CA ASP A 94 28.91 -8.16 -7.17
C ASP A 94 27.81 -7.86 -8.21
N GLY A 95 27.29 -6.62 -8.23
CA GLY A 95 26.24 -6.17 -9.13
C GLY A 95 24.80 -6.62 -8.74
N ALA A 96 24.63 -7.39 -7.66
CA ALA A 96 23.35 -7.83 -7.16
C ALA A 96 22.93 -7.06 -5.89
N VAL A 97 21.65 -6.71 -5.79
CA VAL A 97 21.10 -6.13 -4.57
C VAL A 97 21.03 -7.20 -3.49
N ARG A 98 21.49 -6.86 -2.30
CA ARG A 98 21.38 -7.71 -1.11
C ARG A 98 20.28 -7.17 -0.20
N HIS A 99 19.14 -7.84 -0.21
CA HIS A 99 18.02 -7.56 0.68
C HIS A 99 18.33 -8.08 2.09
N VAL A 100 18.86 -7.20 2.94
CA VAL A 100 19.34 -7.57 4.28
C VAL A 100 18.79 -6.65 5.36
N ALA A 101 18.77 -7.13 6.59
CA ALA A 101 18.43 -6.34 7.76
C ALA A 101 19.36 -5.12 7.92
N PRO A 102 18.87 -4.02 8.48
CA PRO A 102 17.48 -3.80 8.94
C PRO A 102 16.56 -3.25 7.84
N ALA A 103 17.09 -2.85 6.67
CA ALA A 103 16.31 -2.18 5.62
C ALA A 103 15.18 -3.07 5.08
N HIS A 104 15.50 -4.32 4.76
CA HIS A 104 14.53 -5.32 4.31
C HIS A 104 13.41 -5.54 5.34
N GLU A 105 13.77 -5.68 6.62
CA GLU A 105 12.81 -5.93 7.70
C GLU A 105 11.84 -4.75 7.89
N TYR A 106 12.34 -3.51 7.84
CA TYR A 106 11.50 -2.31 7.92
C TYR A 106 10.57 -2.20 6.70
N ALA A 107 11.07 -2.52 5.52
CA ALA A 107 10.27 -2.54 4.31
C ALA A 107 9.16 -3.59 4.39
N ALA A 108 9.49 -4.81 4.77
CA ALA A 108 8.53 -5.89 4.95
C ALA A 108 7.46 -5.55 5.99
N ALA A 109 7.87 -5.03 7.16
CA ALA A 109 6.93 -4.59 8.19
C ALA A 109 6.01 -3.48 7.69
N GLY A 110 6.53 -2.50 6.97
CA GLY A 110 5.75 -1.42 6.37
C GLY A 110 4.72 -1.93 5.37
N ALA A 111 5.11 -2.83 4.47
CA ALA A 111 4.21 -3.44 3.48
C ALA A 111 3.06 -4.18 4.16
N VAL A 112 3.35 -5.04 5.14
CA VAL A 112 2.34 -5.78 5.90
C VAL A 112 1.37 -4.83 6.63
N VAL A 113 1.88 -3.83 7.31
CA VAL A 113 1.04 -2.84 8.02
C VAL A 113 0.13 -2.12 7.03
N LEU A 114 0.65 -1.68 5.89
CA LEU A 114 -0.14 -0.98 4.88
C LEU A 114 -1.22 -1.87 4.26
N THR A 115 -0.93 -3.16 4.03
CA THR A 115 -1.94 -4.14 3.56
C THR A 115 -3.03 -4.35 4.61
N VAL A 116 -2.69 -4.43 5.90
CA VAL A 116 -3.67 -4.53 6.99
C VAL A 116 -4.53 -3.27 7.05
N VAL A 117 -3.94 -2.08 6.99
CA VAL A 117 -4.67 -0.81 6.99
C VAL A 117 -5.58 -0.70 5.78
N ALA A 118 -5.12 -1.01 4.57
CA ALA A 118 -5.92 -0.98 3.36
C ALA A 118 -7.11 -1.97 3.43
N THR A 119 -6.86 -3.16 3.99
CA THR A 119 -7.90 -4.18 4.23
C THR A 119 -8.95 -3.67 5.20
N PHE A 120 -8.53 -3.13 6.34
CA PHE A 120 -9.44 -2.54 7.32
C PHE A 120 -10.30 -1.44 6.70
N LEU A 121 -9.68 -0.52 5.98
CA LEU A 121 -10.38 0.63 5.37
C LEU A 121 -11.40 0.18 4.31
N VAL A 122 -11.07 -0.79 3.46
CA VAL A 122 -12.03 -1.26 2.45
C VAL A 122 -13.21 -2.01 3.08
N VAL A 123 -12.97 -2.79 4.13
CA VAL A 123 -14.03 -3.51 4.86
C VAL A 123 -14.92 -2.53 5.64
N ALA A 124 -14.32 -1.59 6.37
CA ALA A 124 -15.05 -0.57 7.12
C ALA A 124 -15.92 0.29 6.18
N THR A 125 -15.34 0.76 5.07
CA THR A 125 -16.09 1.55 4.08
C THR A 125 -17.24 0.75 3.47
N ARG A 126 -17.06 -0.54 3.18
CA ARG A 126 -18.16 -1.37 2.68
C ARG A 126 -19.24 -1.59 3.74
N ALA A 127 -18.87 -1.79 4.99
CA ALA A 127 -19.83 -1.95 6.09
C ALA A 127 -20.71 -0.70 6.25
N GLU A 128 -20.11 0.50 6.21
CA GLU A 128 -20.85 1.77 6.26
C GLU A 128 -21.83 1.93 5.08
N LYS A 129 -21.38 1.58 3.87
CA LYS A 129 -22.27 1.62 2.69
C LYS A 129 -23.46 0.66 2.83
N LEU A 130 -23.23 -0.56 3.33
CA LEU A 130 -24.31 -1.52 3.56
C LEU A 130 -25.30 -1.03 4.61
N ARG A 131 -24.82 -0.42 5.69
CA ARG A 131 -25.71 0.19 6.69
C ARG A 131 -26.58 1.28 6.07
N ALA A 132 -25.99 2.19 5.33
CA ALA A 132 -26.74 3.25 4.66
C ALA A 132 -27.77 2.70 3.65
N GLU A 133 -27.46 1.62 2.93
CA GLU A 133 -28.39 0.93 2.03
C GLU A 133 -29.59 0.34 2.80
N LEU A 134 -29.33 -0.29 3.98
CA LEU A 134 -30.38 -0.89 4.84
C LEU A 134 -31.29 0.17 5.46
N ASP A 135 -30.72 1.27 5.97
CA ASP A 135 -31.49 2.36 6.56
C ASP A 135 -32.44 3.00 5.53
N ALA A 136 -31.94 3.24 4.31
CA ALA A 136 -32.75 3.78 3.22
C ALA A 136 -33.91 2.84 2.79
N THR A 137 -33.74 1.52 2.90
CA THR A 137 -34.80 0.55 2.59
C THR A 137 -35.76 0.34 3.74
N GLY A 138 -35.33 0.49 4.99
CA GLY A 138 -36.15 0.37 6.20
C GLY A 138 -37.12 1.53 6.39
N GLU A 139 -36.72 2.77 6.04
CA GLU A 139 -37.61 3.94 6.12
C GLU A 139 -38.73 3.93 5.08
N GLY A 140 -38.59 3.20 3.97
CA GLY A 140 -39.63 3.04 2.94
C GLY A 140 -40.73 2.03 3.29
N SER A 141 -40.62 1.32 4.42
CA SER A 141 -41.56 0.27 4.85
C SER A 141 -42.43 0.63 6.07
N ALA A 142 -42.32 1.84 6.59
CA ALA A 142 -43.11 2.41 7.68
C ALA A 142 -44.11 3.44 7.20
#